data_d238349ce9b9d38d701fbdc82ec7ddbb
#
_entry.id   d238349ce9b9d38d701fbdc82ec7ddbb
#
_cell.length_a   1.000
_cell.length_b   1.000
_cell.length_c   1.000
_cell.angle_alpha   90.00
_cell.angle_beta   90.00
_cell.angle_gamma   90.00
#
_symmetry.space_group_name_H-M   'P 1'
#
loop_
_entity.id
_entity.type
_entity.pdbx_description
1 polymer ?
#
loop_
_entity_poly.entity_id
_entity_poly.type
_entity_poly.pdbx_seq_one_letter_code
_entity_poly.pdbx_strand_id
1 'polypeptide(L)'
;MAISILTVDELRAQLAQRNLSTTGTKPNLVRRLEAAIREESKKATDSNNVSDINRKRQWDSGTKDSDCDPPMKIKAVDEFRSMNVKELREQAALRGISTAGTKKEILERLCTDVDENSGDNDQAKKESNREKMVIAMKKGSAVLDKWLPEHIKAQFHVLQVGDEIYDAMLNQTNVGGNNNKFYMIQILESDDGGKYMVYYRWGRVGVKGQDKLNGPYISQQAAISEFEQKFFDKTKNNWFNRKEFVTHPGSYTWLEMDYSETEKEPSVQEEHKPTMKVEPQESKLEACIAKFISLICNISMMKQQMMEIGYNAEKLPLGKLSKSTILKGYDVLKRIADVISKSDRKMLEQLSGEFYTVIPHDFGFRKMSQFIIDTPQKLKSKLEMVEALGEIELATKLLVDDIEMKDPLYSHYQRLHCELVPLEVGSREFYMIEKYMKNTHAKTHSNYTVNIVQVFKVSREGETERFEKFSKTKNRMLLWHGSRLTNWTGILSQGLRIAPPEAPVTGYMFGKGVYFADMFSKSANYCYSSPTAASGVLLLCEVALGDMAELLVANYNADKLPEGKLSTKGVGATAPEFSNAELLEDGLLVPLGEPKKQPGQEGSLLYNEYIVYNVDQIRMRYVVQVDFKFEGH
;
A
#
# COMPACT_ATOMS: atom_id res chain seq x y z
N MET A 1 1.31 49.97 -18.18
CA MET A 1 -0.16 49.77 -17.99
C MET A 1 -0.41 48.30 -17.76
N ALA A 2 -1.25 47.96 -16.80
CA ALA A 2 -1.58 46.54 -16.58
C ALA A 2 -2.45 46.02 -17.75
N ILE A 3 -2.01 44.99 -18.44
CA ILE A 3 -2.64 44.41 -19.63
C ILE A 3 -4.10 43.95 -19.36
N SER A 4 -4.40 43.65 -18.11
CA SER A 4 -5.75 43.24 -17.66
C SER A 4 -6.81 44.36 -17.74
N ILE A 5 -6.39 45.61 -17.84
CA ILE A 5 -7.29 46.79 -17.91
C ILE A 5 -7.77 47.04 -19.35
N LEU A 6 -7.05 46.53 -20.36
CA LEU A 6 -7.39 46.71 -21.77
C LEU A 6 -8.76 46.10 -22.12
N THR A 7 -9.48 46.77 -23.03
CA THR A 7 -10.72 46.23 -23.61
C THR A 7 -10.44 45.06 -24.56
N VAL A 8 -11.46 44.31 -24.91
CA VAL A 8 -11.30 43.15 -25.82
C VAL A 8 -10.79 43.58 -27.20
N ASP A 9 -11.21 44.74 -27.68
CA ASP A 9 -10.82 45.24 -29.00
C ASP A 9 -9.37 45.78 -28.99
N GLU A 10 -8.93 46.40 -27.91
CA GLU A 10 -7.53 46.79 -27.71
C GLU A 10 -6.60 45.57 -27.61
N LEU A 11 -7.02 44.53 -26.90
CA LEU A 11 -6.29 43.27 -26.81
C LEU A 11 -6.14 42.60 -28.18
N ARG A 12 -7.22 42.58 -28.98
CA ARG A 12 -7.21 42.06 -30.35
C ARG A 12 -6.29 42.89 -31.27
N ALA A 13 -6.34 44.20 -31.18
CA ALA A 13 -5.46 45.07 -31.95
C ALA A 13 -3.98 44.84 -31.62
N GLN A 14 -3.64 44.73 -30.32
CA GLN A 14 -2.27 44.49 -29.84
C GLN A 14 -1.75 43.09 -30.25
N LEU A 15 -2.63 42.10 -30.29
CA LEU A 15 -2.29 40.74 -30.76
C LEU A 15 -2.13 40.70 -32.29
N ALA A 16 -2.98 41.42 -33.03
CA ALA A 16 -2.88 41.51 -34.49
C ALA A 16 -1.55 42.18 -34.92
N GLN A 17 -1.12 43.25 -34.23
CA GLN A 17 0.17 43.88 -34.48
C GLN A 17 1.37 42.94 -34.30
N ARG A 18 1.20 41.85 -33.52
CA ARG A 18 2.21 40.84 -33.27
C ARG A 18 2.01 39.55 -34.07
N ASN A 19 1.11 39.57 -35.07
CA ASN A 19 0.73 38.41 -35.88
C ASN A 19 0.25 37.21 -35.04
N LEU A 20 -0.41 37.47 -33.91
CA LEU A 20 -0.94 36.46 -33.03
C LEU A 20 -2.48 36.35 -33.18
N SER A 21 -2.99 35.16 -32.92
CA SER A 21 -4.43 34.90 -33.00
C SER A 21 -5.27 35.84 -32.13
N THR A 22 -6.27 36.49 -32.71
CA THR A 22 -7.17 37.45 -32.07
C THR A 22 -8.48 36.80 -31.58
N THR A 23 -8.64 35.47 -31.73
CA THR A 23 -9.84 34.72 -31.31
C THR A 23 -9.77 34.29 -29.84
N GLY A 24 -10.91 34.27 -29.16
CA GLY A 24 -11.04 33.77 -27.77
C GLY A 24 -11.68 34.78 -26.81
N THR A 25 -11.84 34.33 -25.56
CA THR A 25 -12.37 35.17 -24.45
C THR A 25 -11.32 36.18 -23.94
N LYS A 26 -11.77 37.24 -23.28
CA LYS A 26 -10.86 38.29 -22.72
C LYS A 26 -9.70 37.68 -21.90
N PRO A 27 -9.89 36.72 -20.97
CA PRO A 27 -8.79 36.09 -20.24
C PRO A 27 -7.76 35.39 -21.15
N ASN A 28 -8.21 34.78 -22.24
CA ASN A 28 -7.31 34.10 -23.18
C ASN A 28 -6.49 35.07 -24.01
N LEU A 29 -7.08 36.21 -24.39
CA LEU A 29 -6.40 37.28 -25.12
C LEU A 29 -5.34 37.98 -24.23
N VAL A 30 -5.67 38.24 -22.96
CA VAL A 30 -4.72 38.80 -21.97
C VAL A 30 -3.52 37.84 -21.81
N ARG A 31 -3.74 36.57 -21.56
CA ARG A 31 -2.67 35.57 -21.37
C ARG A 31 -1.75 35.46 -22.58
N ARG A 32 -2.33 35.51 -23.80
CA ARG A 32 -1.57 35.47 -25.06
C ARG A 32 -0.70 36.71 -25.27
N LEU A 33 -1.22 37.86 -24.94
CA LEU A 33 -0.48 39.13 -25.03
C LEU A 33 0.62 39.23 -23.99
N GLU A 34 0.38 38.80 -22.76
CA GLU A 34 1.40 38.73 -21.69
C GLU A 34 2.56 37.80 -22.06
N ALA A 35 2.24 36.61 -22.64
CA ALA A 35 3.27 35.70 -23.10
C ALA A 35 4.16 36.30 -24.20
N ALA A 36 3.55 36.98 -25.17
CA ALA A 36 4.28 37.63 -26.27
C ALA A 36 5.22 38.72 -25.77
N ILE A 37 4.76 39.57 -24.88
CA ILE A 37 5.57 40.64 -24.29
C ILE A 37 6.73 40.06 -23.44
N ARG A 38 6.50 38.95 -22.74
CA ARG A 38 7.55 38.29 -21.98
C ARG A 38 8.62 37.67 -22.88
N GLU A 39 8.25 37.14 -24.05
CA GLU A 39 9.21 36.64 -25.05
C GLU A 39 9.98 37.79 -25.72
N GLU A 40 9.33 38.88 -26.03
CA GLU A 40 9.99 40.09 -26.56
C GLU A 40 11.03 40.66 -25.57
N SER A 41 10.70 40.66 -24.27
CA SER A 41 11.61 41.11 -23.20
C SER A 41 12.82 40.17 -23.03
N LYS A 42 12.63 38.84 -23.20
CA LYS A 42 13.74 37.86 -23.17
C LYS A 42 14.69 38.04 -24.37
N LYS A 43 14.16 38.25 -25.57
CA LYS A 43 14.96 38.49 -26.77
C LYS A 43 15.75 39.81 -26.70
N ALA A 44 15.22 40.81 -26.00
CA ALA A 44 15.92 42.07 -25.78
C ALA A 44 17.06 41.96 -24.75
N THR A 45 16.93 41.07 -23.75
CA THR A 45 18.01 40.76 -22.79
C THR A 45 19.10 39.87 -23.38
N ASP A 46 18.77 38.94 -24.27
CA ASP A 46 19.77 38.11 -24.97
C ASP A 46 20.58 38.88 -26.01
N SER A 47 20.00 39.90 -26.66
CA SER A 47 20.73 40.74 -27.61
C SER A 47 21.72 41.71 -26.95
N ASN A 48 21.54 42.05 -25.67
CA ASN A 48 22.49 42.88 -24.92
C ASN A 48 23.66 42.10 -24.30
N ASN A 49 23.55 40.77 -24.20
CA ASN A 49 24.62 39.92 -23.68
C ASN A 49 25.60 39.42 -24.75
N VAL A 50 25.28 39.56 -26.05
CA VAL A 50 26.15 39.15 -27.16
C VAL A 50 27.19 40.22 -27.52
N SER A 51 27.03 41.49 -27.12
CA SER A 51 27.98 42.55 -27.44
C SER A 51 29.17 42.68 -26.49
N ASP A 52 29.13 42.06 -25.30
CA ASP A 52 30.23 42.18 -24.32
C ASP A 52 31.19 40.98 -24.26
N ILE A 53 30.91 39.87 -24.97
CA ILE A 53 31.75 38.67 -24.96
C ILE A 53 32.84 38.67 -26.04
N ASN A 54 32.80 39.58 -27.02
CA ASN A 54 33.75 39.61 -28.13
C ASN A 54 34.98 40.53 -27.94
N ARG A 55 35.30 41.00 -26.72
CA ARG A 55 36.44 41.92 -26.50
C ARG A 55 37.56 41.40 -25.58
N LYS A 56 37.55 40.13 -25.17
CA LYS A 56 38.68 39.59 -24.39
C LYS A 56 38.87 38.09 -24.68
N ARG A 57 39.51 37.76 -25.80
CA ARG A 57 40.32 36.53 -25.93
C ARG A 57 41.09 36.57 -27.25
N GLN A 58 42.20 37.26 -27.20
CA GLN A 58 43.32 37.00 -28.07
C GLN A 58 44.55 36.84 -27.16
N TRP A 59 45.24 35.72 -27.28
CA TRP A 59 46.40 35.17 -26.58
C TRP A 59 46.01 34.01 -25.64
N ASP A 60 46.48 32.79 -25.72
CA ASP A 60 47.69 32.22 -26.31
C ASP A 60 47.45 30.74 -26.64
N SER A 61 48.25 30.25 -27.57
CA SER A 61 48.32 28.90 -28.05
C SER A 61 49.07 27.96 -27.07
N GLY A 62 48.60 26.74 -26.91
CA GLY A 62 49.50 25.68 -26.50
C GLY A 62 48.90 24.56 -25.67
N THR A 63 48.90 23.41 -26.33
CA THR A 63 48.89 22.02 -25.84
C THR A 63 47.55 21.30 -25.68
N LYS A 64 47.52 20.25 -26.44
CA LYS A 64 46.61 19.13 -26.51
C LYS A 64 46.41 18.47 -25.12
N ASP A 65 45.18 18.04 -24.77
CA ASP A 65 44.82 16.62 -24.75
C ASP A 65 43.44 16.37 -24.14
N SER A 66 42.83 15.36 -24.71
CA SER A 66 41.74 14.52 -24.27
C SER A 66 40.32 15.08 -24.27
N ASP A 67 39.64 14.71 -25.34
CA ASP A 67 38.20 14.54 -25.44
C ASP A 67 37.66 13.68 -24.27
N CYS A 68 36.74 14.23 -23.53
CA CYS A 68 35.75 13.47 -22.77
C CYS A 68 34.37 13.89 -23.28
N ASP A 69 33.81 13.08 -24.20
CA ASP A 69 32.40 13.15 -24.57
C ASP A 69 31.51 13.04 -23.33
N PRO A 70 30.43 13.82 -23.23
CA PRO A 70 29.45 13.64 -22.16
C PRO A 70 28.80 12.26 -22.29
N PRO A 71 28.42 11.61 -21.15
CA PRO A 71 27.91 10.24 -21.15
C PRO A 71 26.68 10.11 -22.04
N MET A 72 26.64 9.03 -22.84
CA MET A 72 25.60 8.71 -23.85
C MET A 72 24.15 8.92 -23.38
N LYS A 73 23.90 8.82 -22.08
CA LYS A 73 22.56 8.98 -21.45
C LYS A 73 22.01 10.41 -21.56
N ILE A 74 22.83 11.43 -21.41
CA ILE A 74 22.37 12.83 -21.46
C ILE A 74 21.97 13.19 -22.90
N LYS A 75 22.68 12.69 -23.91
CA LYS A 75 22.36 12.91 -25.32
C LYS A 75 21.01 12.31 -25.71
N ALA A 76 20.69 11.09 -25.26
CA ALA A 76 19.45 10.39 -25.62
C ALA A 76 18.19 11.05 -24.98
N VAL A 77 18.27 11.48 -23.73
CA VAL A 77 17.15 12.12 -23.03
C VAL A 77 16.86 13.52 -23.60
N ASP A 78 17.88 14.28 -23.96
CA ASP A 78 17.72 15.61 -24.57
C ASP A 78 17.20 15.49 -26.02
N GLU A 79 17.55 14.43 -26.72
CA GLU A 79 17.02 14.12 -28.05
C GLU A 79 15.51 13.83 -28.00
N PHE A 80 15.03 13.03 -27.05
CA PHE A 80 13.58 12.79 -26.88
C PHE A 80 12.80 14.05 -26.51
N ARG A 81 13.38 14.94 -25.72
CA ARG A 81 12.74 16.23 -25.36
C ARG A 81 12.52 17.12 -26.58
N SER A 82 13.38 17.04 -27.57
CA SER A 82 13.30 17.83 -28.82
C SER A 82 12.27 17.29 -29.82
N MET A 83 11.88 16.00 -29.71
CA MET A 83 10.98 15.30 -30.63
C MET A 83 9.53 15.79 -30.53
N ASN A 84 8.81 15.72 -31.66
CA ASN A 84 7.36 15.92 -31.69
C ASN A 84 6.60 14.63 -31.23
N VAL A 85 5.26 14.75 -31.05
CA VAL A 85 4.46 13.61 -30.54
C VAL A 85 4.47 12.39 -31.45
N LYS A 86 4.59 12.60 -32.78
CA LYS A 86 4.61 11.51 -33.75
C LYS A 86 5.94 10.74 -33.67
N GLU A 87 7.03 11.46 -33.62
CA GLU A 87 8.38 10.90 -33.47
C GLU A 87 8.54 10.15 -32.14
N LEU A 88 8.00 10.69 -31.04
CA LEU A 88 7.99 10.01 -29.74
C LEU A 88 7.18 8.71 -29.75
N ARG A 89 6.04 8.68 -30.46
CA ARG A 89 5.25 7.45 -30.63
C ARG A 89 5.98 6.40 -31.47
N GLU A 90 6.67 6.81 -32.51
CA GLU A 90 7.51 5.93 -33.33
C GLU A 90 8.67 5.34 -32.51
N GLN A 91 9.33 6.17 -31.68
CA GLN A 91 10.38 5.71 -30.78
C GLN A 91 9.87 4.77 -29.68
N ALA A 92 8.69 5.04 -29.14
CA ALA A 92 8.04 4.16 -28.16
C ALA A 92 7.66 2.81 -28.79
N ALA A 93 7.10 2.81 -30.02
CA ALA A 93 6.75 1.59 -30.72
C ALA A 93 7.97 0.72 -31.04
N LEU A 94 9.09 1.33 -31.47
CA LEU A 94 10.36 0.62 -31.75
C LEU A 94 10.93 -0.07 -30.50
N ARG A 95 10.59 0.41 -29.29
CA ARG A 95 11.06 -0.14 -28.02
C ARG A 95 10.01 -0.98 -27.29
N GLY A 96 8.88 -1.27 -27.93
CA GLY A 96 7.80 -2.04 -27.32
C GLY A 96 7.05 -1.31 -26.19
N ILE A 97 7.19 0.01 -26.10
CA ILE A 97 6.56 0.86 -25.08
C ILE A 97 5.20 1.35 -25.59
N SER A 98 4.21 1.45 -24.69
CA SER A 98 2.88 1.94 -25.04
C SER A 98 2.92 3.33 -25.68
N THR A 99 2.35 3.45 -26.89
CA THR A 99 2.26 4.69 -27.67
C THR A 99 1.04 5.57 -27.30
N ALA A 100 0.18 5.10 -26.39
CA ALA A 100 -1.01 5.82 -25.95
C ALA A 100 -0.67 6.92 -24.95
N GLY A 101 -1.41 8.05 -24.99
CA GLY A 101 -1.29 9.14 -24.04
C GLY A 101 -0.78 10.46 -24.62
N THR A 102 -0.52 11.42 -23.74
CA THR A 102 -0.01 12.77 -24.04
C THR A 102 1.50 12.74 -24.33
N LYS A 103 2.01 13.80 -24.98
CA LYS A 103 3.46 13.96 -25.24
C LYS A 103 4.30 13.72 -23.98
N LYS A 104 3.84 14.26 -22.84
CA LYS A 104 4.55 14.16 -21.56
C LYS A 104 4.62 12.73 -21.02
N GLU A 105 3.52 11.98 -21.12
CA GLU A 105 3.45 10.59 -20.67
C GLU A 105 4.28 9.63 -21.52
N ILE A 106 4.34 9.88 -22.85
CA ILE A 106 5.18 9.09 -23.75
C ILE A 106 6.65 9.40 -23.51
N LEU A 107 7.01 10.67 -23.35
CA LEU A 107 8.37 11.10 -23.03
C LEU A 107 8.86 10.52 -21.70
N GLU A 108 8.02 10.52 -20.67
CA GLU A 108 8.34 9.97 -19.35
C GLU A 108 8.65 8.46 -19.44
N ARG A 109 7.84 7.70 -20.19
CA ARG A 109 8.07 6.26 -20.40
C ARG A 109 9.36 5.97 -21.20
N LEU A 110 9.65 6.77 -22.22
CA LEU A 110 10.89 6.65 -23.00
C LEU A 110 12.13 6.98 -22.17
N CYS A 111 12.05 7.96 -21.28
CA CYS A 111 13.15 8.28 -20.36
C CYS A 111 13.37 7.17 -19.32
N THR A 112 12.29 6.56 -18.81
CA THR A 112 12.36 5.43 -17.87
C THR A 112 13.00 4.19 -18.52
N ASP A 113 12.66 3.90 -19.79
CA ASP A 113 13.24 2.79 -20.56
C ASP A 113 14.75 2.94 -20.78
N VAL A 114 15.24 4.17 -21.00
CA VAL A 114 16.68 4.46 -21.12
C VAL A 114 17.41 4.21 -19.79
N ASP A 115 16.71 4.43 -18.66
CA ASP A 115 17.27 4.17 -17.34
C ASP A 115 17.25 2.67 -16.97
N GLU A 116 16.24 1.91 -17.44
CA GLU A 116 16.09 0.47 -17.17
C GLU A 116 16.97 -0.42 -18.06
N ASN A 117 17.18 -0.06 -19.33
CA ASN A 117 17.99 -0.86 -20.29
C ASN A 117 19.51 -0.73 -20.11
N SER A 118 19.99 0.01 -19.11
CA SER A 118 21.41 0.07 -18.75
C SER A 118 21.72 -0.78 -17.51
N GLY A 119 21.18 -2.01 -17.48
CA GLY A 119 21.40 -2.96 -16.40
C GLY A 119 22.86 -3.41 -16.32
N ASP A 120 23.57 -2.88 -15.31
CA ASP A 120 24.64 -3.56 -14.54
C ASP A 120 25.04 -2.79 -13.28
N ASN A 121 24.37 -1.66 -12.96
CA ASN A 121 24.72 -0.84 -11.79
C ASN A 121 23.58 -0.65 -10.76
N ASP A 122 22.41 -1.28 -10.96
CA ASP A 122 21.26 -1.09 -10.06
C ASP A 122 21.31 -1.96 -8.80
N GLN A 123 22.03 -3.09 -8.85
CA GLN A 123 22.24 -3.89 -7.63
C GLN A 123 23.13 -3.15 -6.62
N ALA A 124 24.21 -2.54 -7.08
CA ALA A 124 25.10 -1.78 -6.21
C ALA A 124 24.45 -0.50 -5.63
N LYS A 125 23.54 0.15 -6.38
CA LYS A 125 22.76 1.30 -5.86
C LYS A 125 21.63 0.89 -4.93
N LYS A 126 20.98 -0.25 -5.17
CA LYS A 126 19.95 -0.81 -4.27
C LYS A 126 20.58 -1.33 -2.97
N GLU A 127 21.75 -1.92 -3.01
CA GLU A 127 22.53 -2.32 -1.84
C GLU A 127 23.06 -1.10 -1.08
N SER A 128 23.64 -0.09 -1.75
CA SER A 128 24.08 1.16 -1.14
C SER A 128 22.95 1.94 -0.48
N ASN A 129 21.75 1.97 -1.07
CA ASN A 129 20.57 2.59 -0.45
C ASN A 129 20.00 1.74 0.70
N ARG A 130 20.11 0.42 0.64
CA ARG A 130 19.78 -0.49 1.75
C ARG A 130 20.74 -0.32 2.93
N GLU A 131 22.05 -0.30 2.68
CA GLU A 131 23.06 -0.06 3.71
C GLU A 131 22.91 1.31 4.36
N LYS A 132 22.62 2.37 3.57
CA LYS A 132 22.37 3.72 4.10
C LYS A 132 21.06 3.81 4.90
N MET A 133 20.01 3.07 4.52
CA MET A 133 18.76 2.99 5.27
C MET A 133 18.93 2.22 6.58
N VAL A 134 19.74 1.16 6.58
CA VAL A 134 20.10 0.37 7.78
C VAL A 134 20.95 1.20 8.74
N ILE A 135 21.91 2.00 8.23
CA ILE A 135 22.73 2.89 9.04
C ILE A 135 21.88 4.01 9.66
N ALA A 136 20.92 4.56 8.94
CA ALA A 136 19.97 5.55 9.47
C ALA A 136 19.05 4.97 10.55
N MET A 137 18.66 3.70 10.45
CA MET A 137 17.87 3.00 11.48
C MET A 137 18.67 2.71 12.76
N LYS A 138 19.99 2.58 12.69
CA LYS A 138 20.84 2.32 13.86
C LYS A 138 21.06 3.55 14.77
N LYS A 139 20.71 4.76 14.32
CA LYS A 139 20.98 6.02 15.02
C LYS A 139 19.79 6.66 15.71
N GLY A 140 18.58 6.10 15.59
CA GLY A 140 17.36 6.62 16.23
C GLY A 140 16.14 5.83 15.82
N SER A 141 15.06 5.90 16.59
CA SER A 141 13.82 5.16 16.37
C SER A 141 13.02 5.65 15.16
N ALA A 142 13.22 6.88 14.70
CA ALA A 142 12.56 7.44 13.53
C ALA A 142 13.51 7.54 12.33
N VAL A 143 12.96 7.29 11.14
CA VAL A 143 13.71 7.36 9.88
C VAL A 143 13.78 8.80 9.39
N LEU A 144 14.99 9.25 9.03
CA LEU A 144 15.20 10.55 8.38
C LEU A 144 14.41 10.64 7.07
N ASP A 145 13.86 11.82 6.78
CA ASP A 145 13.16 12.05 5.51
C ASP A 145 14.06 11.76 4.30
N LYS A 146 13.52 10.99 3.35
CA LYS A 146 14.28 10.57 2.16
C LYS A 146 14.79 11.71 1.28
N TRP A 147 14.22 12.89 1.42
CA TRP A 147 14.56 14.08 0.64
C TRP A 147 15.57 15.01 1.32
N LEU A 148 15.99 14.67 2.56
CA LEU A 148 17.12 15.34 3.18
C LEU A 148 18.39 15.17 2.35
N PRO A 149 19.25 16.21 2.25
CA PRO A 149 20.56 16.10 1.60
C PRO A 149 21.41 14.96 2.21
N GLU A 150 22.13 14.23 1.37
CA GLU A 150 22.93 13.06 1.83
C GLU A 150 23.96 13.41 2.90
N HIS A 151 24.60 14.59 2.82
CA HIS A 151 25.56 15.04 3.83
C HIS A 151 24.92 15.29 5.20
N ILE A 152 23.62 15.64 5.26
CA ILE A 152 22.87 15.73 6.51
C ILE A 152 22.53 14.34 7.03
N LYS A 153 22.02 13.45 6.16
CA LYS A 153 21.70 12.08 6.55
C LYS A 153 22.92 11.30 7.09
N ALA A 154 24.11 11.62 6.62
CA ALA A 154 25.35 10.97 7.04
C ALA A 154 25.84 11.41 8.44
N GLN A 155 25.34 12.52 8.98
CA GLN A 155 25.87 13.17 10.20
C GLN A 155 24.80 13.46 11.25
N PHE A 156 23.53 13.20 10.93
CA PHE A 156 22.40 13.52 11.80
C PHE A 156 21.42 12.35 11.88
N HIS A 157 20.72 12.28 12.99
CA HIS A 157 19.59 11.38 13.22
C HIS A 157 18.38 12.18 13.75
N VAL A 158 17.21 11.57 13.81
CA VAL A 158 16.03 12.21 14.41
C VAL A 158 16.21 12.27 15.92
N LEU A 159 15.97 13.44 16.52
CA LEU A 159 16.10 13.64 17.96
C LEU A 159 15.10 12.76 18.73
N GLN A 160 15.63 12.00 19.67
CA GLN A 160 14.88 11.25 20.66
C GLN A 160 15.33 11.64 22.07
N VAL A 161 14.38 11.97 22.95
CA VAL A 161 14.63 12.33 24.36
C VAL A 161 13.81 11.42 25.25
N GLY A 162 14.43 10.38 25.81
CA GLY A 162 13.69 9.31 26.46
C GLY A 162 12.77 8.60 25.47
N ASP A 163 11.49 8.49 25.78
CA ASP A 163 10.48 7.88 24.90
C ASP A 163 9.89 8.87 23.88
N GLU A 164 10.34 10.14 23.90
CA GLU A 164 9.80 11.19 23.05
C GLU A 164 10.62 11.31 21.76
N ILE A 165 9.98 11.04 20.62
CA ILE A 165 10.57 11.14 19.28
C ILE A 165 10.01 12.39 18.61
N TYR A 166 10.89 13.32 18.22
CA TYR A 166 10.49 14.59 17.60
C TYR A 166 10.37 14.45 16.09
N ASP A 167 9.37 13.67 15.67
CA ASP A 167 8.94 13.44 14.29
C ASP A 167 7.43 13.57 14.16
N ALA A 168 6.95 14.53 13.41
CA ALA A 168 5.53 14.79 13.24
C ALA A 168 5.12 14.77 11.77
N MET A 169 4.26 13.82 11.42
CA MET A 169 3.57 13.76 10.14
C MET A 169 2.16 14.33 10.27
N LEU A 170 1.88 15.36 9.51
CA LEU A 170 0.58 16.04 9.50
C LEU A 170 -0.07 15.91 8.11
N ASN A 171 -1.37 15.68 8.07
CA ASN A 171 -2.13 15.60 6.83
C ASN A 171 -3.39 16.46 6.86
N GLN A 172 -3.82 16.92 5.70
CA GLN A 172 -5.05 17.68 5.52
C GLN A 172 -5.63 17.40 4.15
N THR A 173 -6.82 16.83 4.12
CA THR A 173 -7.54 16.55 2.88
C THR A 173 -8.92 17.20 2.90
N ASN A 174 -9.24 17.95 1.84
CA ASN A 174 -10.57 18.51 1.60
C ASN A 174 -10.96 18.17 0.16
N VAL A 175 -11.88 17.22 0.00
CA VAL A 175 -12.31 16.71 -1.30
C VAL A 175 -12.98 17.80 -2.12
N GLY A 176 -13.92 18.56 -1.53
CA GLY A 176 -14.62 19.65 -2.21
C GLY A 176 -13.71 20.79 -2.64
N GLY A 177 -12.73 21.14 -1.81
CA GLY A 177 -11.72 22.13 -2.13
C GLY A 177 -10.56 21.63 -3.00
N ASN A 178 -10.57 20.35 -3.40
CA ASN A 178 -9.48 19.69 -4.15
C ASN A 178 -8.10 19.82 -3.48
N ASN A 179 -8.07 19.87 -2.15
CA ASN A 179 -6.87 19.96 -1.33
C ASN A 179 -6.48 18.59 -0.78
N ASN A 180 -5.22 18.21 -0.94
CA ASN A 180 -4.63 16.99 -0.39
C ASN A 180 -3.18 17.29 -0.04
N LYS A 181 -2.92 17.67 1.22
CA LYS A 181 -1.66 18.28 1.65
C LYS A 181 -1.06 17.53 2.82
N PHE A 182 0.25 17.41 2.83
CA PHE A 182 1.02 16.96 3.99
C PHE A 182 1.92 18.06 4.52
N TYR A 183 2.31 17.95 5.77
CA TYR A 183 3.34 18.75 6.43
C TYR A 183 4.12 17.86 7.39
N MET A 184 5.43 17.74 7.19
CA MET A 184 6.34 16.98 8.06
C MET A 184 7.21 17.94 8.85
N ILE A 185 7.49 17.60 10.11
CA ILE A 185 8.40 18.32 11.00
C ILE A 185 9.30 17.29 11.66
N GLN A 186 10.63 17.43 11.54
CA GLN A 186 11.61 16.60 12.24
C GLN A 186 12.64 17.47 12.95
N ILE A 187 13.02 17.11 14.17
CA ILE A 187 14.24 17.64 14.78
C ILE A 187 15.36 16.66 14.48
N LEU A 188 16.48 17.19 14.01
CA LEU A 188 17.69 16.45 13.71
C LEU A 188 18.76 16.78 14.75
N GLU A 189 19.38 15.77 15.34
CA GLU A 189 20.54 15.89 16.21
C GLU A 189 21.77 15.37 15.49
N SER A 190 22.91 16.07 15.63
CA SER A 190 24.16 15.62 15.05
C SER A 190 24.70 14.39 15.80
N ASP A 191 25.30 13.44 15.07
CA ASP A 191 25.81 12.18 15.63
C ASP A 191 26.95 12.36 16.64
N ASP A 192 27.66 13.49 16.56
CA ASP A 192 28.68 13.93 17.52
C ASP A 192 28.07 14.71 18.72
N GLY A 193 26.76 14.95 18.69
CA GLY A 193 26.02 15.71 19.69
C GLY A 193 26.19 17.23 19.60
N GLY A 194 25.34 17.98 20.27
CA GLY A 194 25.47 19.42 20.50
C GLY A 194 25.05 20.32 19.35
N LYS A 195 24.60 19.81 18.21
CA LYS A 195 24.03 20.61 17.12
C LYS A 195 22.66 20.07 16.76
N TYR A 196 21.68 20.95 16.65
CA TYR A 196 20.30 20.59 16.36
C TYR A 196 19.80 21.37 15.15
N MET A 197 18.98 20.73 14.30
CA MET A 197 18.31 21.36 13.17
C MET A 197 16.84 21.02 13.21
N VAL A 198 15.98 21.89 12.67
CA VAL A 198 14.55 21.60 12.49
C VAL A 198 14.27 21.57 11.00
N TYR A 199 13.85 20.41 10.53
CA TYR A 199 13.54 20.16 9.13
C TYR A 199 12.03 20.18 8.92
N TYR A 200 11.61 20.85 7.88
CA TYR A 200 10.23 20.94 7.42
C TYR A 200 10.13 20.48 6.00
N ARG A 201 9.09 19.71 5.69
CA ARG A 201 8.73 19.42 4.31
C ARG A 201 7.22 19.43 4.15
N TRP A 202 6.73 20.09 3.09
CA TRP A 202 5.29 20.23 2.86
C TRP A 202 4.95 20.24 1.37
N GLY A 203 3.73 19.84 1.04
CA GLY A 203 3.26 19.82 -0.34
C GLY A 203 1.96 19.05 -0.51
N ARG A 204 1.67 18.67 -1.75
CA ARG A 204 0.61 17.74 -2.07
C ARG A 204 1.06 16.33 -1.73
N VAL A 205 0.17 15.50 -1.18
CA VAL A 205 0.46 14.08 -0.92
C VAL A 205 0.87 13.38 -2.21
N GLY A 206 1.94 12.59 -2.17
CA GLY A 206 2.47 11.86 -3.32
C GLY A 206 3.57 12.60 -4.12
N VAL A 207 3.91 13.86 -3.78
CA VAL A 207 5.03 14.59 -4.43
C VAL A 207 6.10 14.97 -3.42
N LYS A 208 7.31 15.29 -3.90
CA LYS A 208 8.39 15.78 -3.03
C LYS A 208 7.94 16.97 -2.18
N GLY A 209 7.29 17.94 -2.80
CA GLY A 209 6.92 19.21 -2.16
C GLY A 209 8.09 20.17 -2.03
N GLN A 210 7.94 21.11 -1.09
CA GLN A 210 8.96 22.09 -0.69
C GLN A 210 9.53 21.66 0.67
N ASP A 211 10.76 22.03 0.93
CA ASP A 211 11.45 21.76 2.18
C ASP A 211 12.19 22.98 2.72
N LYS A 212 12.47 22.97 4.00
CA LYS A 212 13.24 23.99 4.70
C LYS A 212 13.98 23.36 5.87
N LEU A 213 15.25 23.70 6.03
CA LEU A 213 16.09 23.31 7.14
C LEU A 213 16.50 24.59 7.92
N ASN A 214 16.15 24.66 9.19
CA ASN A 214 16.50 25.73 10.10
C ASN A 214 17.58 25.27 11.10
N GLY A 215 18.44 26.17 11.51
CA GLY A 215 19.56 25.89 12.40
C GLY A 215 20.91 26.13 11.73
N PRO A 216 22.04 25.63 12.28
CA PRO A 216 22.12 24.81 13.49
C PRO A 216 21.83 25.58 14.79
N TYR A 217 21.11 24.94 15.70
CA TYR A 217 20.92 25.38 17.08
C TYR A 217 21.95 24.68 17.99
N ILE A 218 22.51 25.40 18.93
CA ILE A 218 23.38 24.84 19.99
C ILE A 218 22.52 24.31 21.15
N SER A 219 21.34 24.89 21.35
CA SER A 219 20.41 24.48 22.41
C SER A 219 19.36 23.51 21.86
N GLN A 220 19.31 22.31 22.44
CA GLN A 220 18.26 21.32 22.20
C GLN A 220 16.87 21.92 22.48
N GLN A 221 16.72 22.66 23.58
CA GLN A 221 15.47 23.28 23.96
C GLN A 221 14.98 24.33 22.94
N ALA A 222 15.89 25.03 22.27
CA ALA A 222 15.53 25.98 21.22
C ALA A 222 14.93 25.25 20.00
N ALA A 223 15.51 24.14 19.60
CA ALA A 223 14.97 23.31 18.51
C ALA A 223 13.62 22.70 18.87
N ILE A 224 13.46 22.21 20.12
CA ILE A 224 12.18 21.67 20.63
C ILE A 224 11.11 22.76 20.61
N SER A 225 11.41 23.96 21.12
CA SER A 225 10.44 25.06 21.15
C SER A 225 9.97 25.46 19.75
N GLU A 226 10.87 25.46 18.77
CA GLU A 226 10.52 25.76 17.37
C GLU A 226 9.63 24.65 16.76
N PHE A 227 9.94 23.38 17.03
CA PHE A 227 9.14 22.23 16.60
C PHE A 227 7.72 22.31 17.18
N GLU A 228 7.59 22.48 18.49
CA GLU A 228 6.33 22.57 19.21
C GLU A 228 5.48 23.75 18.72
N GLN A 229 6.09 24.93 18.55
CA GLN A 229 5.40 26.09 18.00
C GLN A 229 4.88 25.82 16.59
N LYS A 230 5.68 25.19 15.74
CA LYS A 230 5.27 24.84 14.38
C LYS A 230 4.14 23.80 14.37
N PHE A 231 4.21 22.81 15.23
CA PHE A 231 3.15 21.82 15.41
C PHE A 231 1.84 22.51 15.82
N PHE A 232 1.89 23.40 16.82
CA PHE A 232 0.73 24.17 17.27
C PHE A 232 0.17 25.07 16.16
N ASP A 233 1.02 25.77 15.43
CA ASP A 233 0.60 26.65 14.31
C ASP A 233 -0.22 25.88 13.28
N LYS A 234 0.19 24.64 12.98
CA LYS A 234 -0.41 23.81 11.95
C LYS A 234 -1.65 23.04 12.43
N THR A 235 -1.67 22.59 13.67
CA THR A 235 -2.69 21.68 14.19
C THR A 235 -3.66 22.33 15.18
N LYS A 236 -3.28 23.42 15.83
CA LYS A 236 -3.93 24.04 16.99
C LYS A 236 -3.95 23.14 18.23
N ASN A 237 -3.06 22.14 18.28
CA ASN A 237 -2.84 21.27 19.42
C ASN A 237 -1.41 21.42 19.93
N ASN A 238 -1.20 21.24 21.24
CA ASN A 238 0.11 21.19 21.85
C ASN A 238 0.74 19.80 21.63
N TRP A 239 2.03 19.76 21.32
CA TRP A 239 2.77 18.50 21.12
C TRP A 239 2.67 17.56 22.31
N PHE A 240 2.80 18.10 23.50
CA PHE A 240 2.75 17.34 24.75
C PHE A 240 1.41 16.58 24.93
N ASN A 241 0.29 17.20 24.53
CA ASN A 241 -1.05 16.63 24.69
C ASN A 241 -1.55 15.95 23.39
N ARG A 242 -0.68 15.63 22.44
CA ARG A 242 -1.09 15.12 21.11
C ARG A 242 -1.83 13.78 21.15
N LYS A 243 -1.72 13.01 22.23
CA LYS A 243 -2.51 11.78 22.40
C LYS A 243 -4.01 12.06 22.58
N GLU A 244 -4.35 13.25 23.08
CA GLU A 244 -5.72 13.77 23.18
C GLU A 244 -6.02 14.72 22.01
N PHE A 245 -5.57 14.38 20.82
CA PHE A 245 -5.63 15.25 19.65
C PHE A 245 -7.04 15.60 19.24
N VAL A 246 -7.33 16.90 19.13
CA VAL A 246 -8.60 17.45 18.65
C VAL A 246 -8.44 17.97 17.23
N THR A 247 -9.27 17.53 16.31
CA THR A 247 -9.29 18.03 14.93
C THR A 247 -9.94 19.40 14.85
N HIS A 248 -9.29 20.36 14.19
CA HIS A 248 -9.81 21.70 13.97
C HIS A 248 -10.08 21.94 12.49
N PRO A 249 -11.25 22.52 12.12
CA PRO A 249 -11.57 22.83 10.74
C PRO A 249 -10.47 23.70 10.08
N GLY A 250 -10.00 23.29 8.91
CA GLY A 250 -8.98 24.02 8.17
C GLY A 250 -7.54 23.85 8.68
N SER A 251 -7.32 23.12 9.77
CA SER A 251 -6.00 22.77 10.28
C SER A 251 -5.55 21.39 9.82
N TYR A 252 -4.26 21.08 10.02
CA TYR A 252 -3.73 19.75 9.78
C TYR A 252 -4.08 18.80 10.92
N THR A 253 -4.22 17.52 10.60
CA THR A 253 -4.39 16.42 11.57
C THR A 253 -3.05 15.69 11.71
N TRP A 254 -2.65 15.42 12.94
CA TRP A 254 -1.47 14.60 13.24
C TRP A 254 -1.78 13.12 12.99
N LEU A 255 -0.86 12.46 12.29
CA LEU A 255 -0.88 11.02 12.05
C LEU A 255 0.09 10.37 13.05
N GLU A 256 -0.43 9.52 13.90
CA GLU A 256 0.39 8.76 14.83
C GLU A 256 1.16 7.68 14.07
N MET A 257 2.49 7.73 14.17
CA MET A 257 3.41 6.78 13.55
C MET A 257 3.83 5.73 14.58
N ASP A 258 4.12 4.53 14.13
CA ASP A 258 4.62 3.45 14.97
C ASP A 258 6.15 3.35 14.88
N TYR A 259 6.81 3.64 15.99
CA TYR A 259 8.26 3.57 16.14
C TYR A 259 8.73 2.38 17.00
N SER A 260 7.82 1.47 17.40
CA SER A 260 8.06 0.42 18.40
C SER A 260 9.07 -0.66 18.02
N GLU A 261 9.58 -0.66 16.80
CA GLU A 261 10.49 -1.71 16.31
C GLU A 261 11.99 -1.39 16.46
N THR A 262 12.33 -0.27 17.13
CA THR A 262 13.73 0.16 17.25
C THR A 262 14.33 -0.11 18.65
N GLU A 263 13.53 -0.64 19.58
CA GLU A 263 14.03 -0.95 20.93
C GLU A 263 14.59 -2.37 21.04
N LYS A 264 15.79 -2.58 20.50
CA LYS A 264 16.77 -3.53 21.07
C LYS A 264 18.17 -3.04 20.74
N GLU A 265 18.74 -2.26 21.65
CA GLU A 265 20.20 -2.14 21.72
C GLU A 265 20.80 -3.49 22.09
N PRO A 266 21.78 -4.00 21.38
CA PRO A 266 22.71 -4.93 21.96
C PRO A 266 23.76 -4.12 22.73
N SER A 267 23.62 -4.09 24.05
CA SER A 267 24.77 -3.79 24.92
C SER A 267 25.80 -4.88 24.71
N VAL A 268 26.89 -4.58 24.02
CA VAL A 268 28.24 -5.08 24.32
C VAL A 268 29.24 -4.38 23.39
N GLN A 269 30.21 -3.74 23.97
CA GLN A 269 31.47 -3.34 23.34
C GLN A 269 32.17 -4.57 22.78
N GLU A 270 32.29 -4.67 21.47
CA GLU A 270 33.27 -5.53 20.83
C GLU A 270 33.97 -4.80 19.68
N GLU A 271 35.32 -4.89 19.78
CA GLU A 271 36.29 -4.26 18.93
C GLU A 271 36.14 -4.57 17.45
N HIS A 272 36.45 -3.59 16.61
CA HIS A 272 36.50 -3.67 15.16
C HIS A 272 37.28 -4.91 14.67
N LYS A 273 36.53 -5.87 14.11
CA LYS A 273 37.05 -6.82 13.11
C LYS A 273 36.38 -6.58 11.75
N PRO A 274 37.13 -6.67 10.64
CA PRO A 274 36.58 -6.45 9.32
C PRO A 274 35.53 -7.51 9.01
N THR A 275 34.32 -7.07 8.71
CA THR A 275 33.17 -7.92 8.34
C THR A 275 33.49 -8.67 7.05
N MET A 276 33.73 -9.95 7.14
CA MET A 276 33.65 -10.87 6.00
C MET A 276 32.26 -10.83 5.41
N LYS A 277 32.16 -10.69 4.10
CA LYS A 277 30.91 -10.92 3.35
C LYS A 277 30.42 -12.32 3.70
N VAL A 278 29.29 -12.41 4.43
CA VAL A 278 28.61 -13.68 4.68
C VAL A 278 27.95 -14.08 3.36
N GLU A 279 28.45 -15.12 2.72
CA GLU A 279 27.75 -15.75 1.59
C GLU A 279 26.36 -16.22 2.05
N PRO A 280 25.31 -16.07 1.22
CA PRO A 280 23.97 -16.55 1.56
C PRO A 280 24.03 -18.05 1.82
N GLN A 281 23.88 -18.45 3.06
CA GLN A 281 23.83 -19.86 3.43
C GLN A 281 22.46 -20.41 3.01
N GLU A 282 22.41 -21.62 2.41
CA GLU A 282 21.14 -22.29 2.13
C GLU A 282 20.29 -22.36 3.40
N SER A 283 18.99 -22.03 3.28
CA SER A 283 18.08 -22.06 4.43
C SER A 283 17.99 -23.49 5.01
N LYS A 284 17.86 -23.58 6.32
CA LYS A 284 17.60 -24.84 7.03
C LYS A 284 16.20 -25.43 6.73
N LEU A 285 15.33 -24.64 6.10
CA LEU A 285 13.99 -25.08 5.75
C LEU A 285 14.02 -26.04 4.55
N GLU A 286 13.08 -26.99 4.55
CA GLU A 286 12.78 -27.75 3.35
C GLU A 286 12.42 -26.83 2.18
N ALA A 287 12.89 -27.15 0.97
CA ALA A 287 12.84 -26.25 -0.18
C ALA A 287 11.42 -25.75 -0.52
N CYS A 288 10.38 -26.56 -0.35
CA CYS A 288 8.99 -26.17 -0.60
C CYS A 288 8.48 -25.19 0.48
N ILE A 289 8.88 -25.38 1.75
CA ILE A 289 8.56 -24.47 2.85
C ILE A 289 9.31 -23.14 2.63
N ALA A 290 10.61 -23.17 2.31
CA ALA A 290 11.39 -21.99 2.04
C ALA A 290 10.79 -21.14 0.91
N LYS A 291 10.35 -21.75 -0.18
CA LYS A 291 9.65 -21.07 -1.29
C LYS A 291 8.33 -20.43 -0.84
N PHE A 292 7.55 -21.16 -0.05
CA PHE A 292 6.27 -20.66 0.46
C PHE A 292 6.47 -19.48 1.42
N ILE A 293 7.40 -19.57 2.36
CA ILE A 293 7.74 -18.47 3.27
C ILE A 293 8.27 -17.25 2.49
N SER A 294 9.14 -17.47 1.49
CA SER A 294 9.60 -16.39 0.61
C SER A 294 8.45 -15.69 -0.13
N LEU A 295 7.39 -16.43 -0.50
CA LEU A 295 6.22 -15.87 -1.16
C LEU A 295 5.42 -14.97 -0.20
N ILE A 296 5.04 -15.48 0.97
CA ILE A 296 4.13 -14.76 1.89
C ILE A 296 4.83 -13.67 2.71
N CYS A 297 6.14 -13.78 2.94
CA CYS A 297 6.96 -12.82 3.70
C CYS A 297 7.67 -11.79 2.79
N ASN A 298 7.23 -11.62 1.55
CA ASN A 298 7.83 -10.71 0.58
C ASN A 298 7.30 -9.29 0.73
N ILE A 299 8.07 -8.42 1.38
CA ILE A 299 7.70 -7.01 1.59
C ILE A 299 7.53 -6.24 0.27
N SER A 300 8.32 -6.56 -0.76
CA SER A 300 8.19 -5.91 -2.08
C SER A 300 6.87 -6.26 -2.74
N MET A 301 6.45 -7.53 -2.69
CA MET A 301 5.12 -7.97 -3.13
C MET A 301 3.99 -7.27 -2.36
N MET A 302 4.11 -7.16 -1.03
CA MET A 302 3.13 -6.46 -0.20
C MET A 302 2.98 -5.00 -0.62
N LYS A 303 4.10 -4.28 -0.84
CA LYS A 303 4.10 -2.90 -1.34
C LYS A 303 3.43 -2.77 -2.71
N GLN A 304 3.71 -3.69 -3.62
CA GLN A 304 3.11 -3.71 -4.95
C GLN A 304 1.59 -3.91 -4.88
N GLN A 305 1.12 -4.88 -4.11
CA GLN A 305 -0.32 -5.10 -3.92
C GLN A 305 -1.01 -3.89 -3.27
N MET A 306 -0.33 -3.19 -2.35
CA MET A 306 -0.84 -1.93 -1.79
C MET A 306 -1.03 -0.85 -2.86
N MET A 307 -0.09 -0.75 -3.81
CA MET A 307 -0.23 0.19 -4.93
C MET A 307 -1.43 -0.15 -5.82
N GLU A 308 -1.68 -1.42 -6.08
CA GLU A 308 -2.82 -1.89 -6.88
C GLU A 308 -4.17 -1.52 -6.24
N ILE A 309 -4.28 -1.56 -4.93
CA ILE A 309 -5.49 -1.13 -4.20
C ILE A 309 -5.56 0.38 -3.95
N GLY A 310 -4.61 1.14 -4.49
CA GLY A 310 -4.62 2.61 -4.50
C GLY A 310 -3.84 3.29 -3.37
N TYR A 311 -3.07 2.53 -2.58
CA TYR A 311 -2.17 3.07 -1.57
C TYR A 311 -0.70 2.93 -2.02
N ASN A 312 -0.02 4.04 -2.21
CA ASN A 312 1.38 4.03 -2.62
C ASN A 312 2.30 4.34 -1.43
N ALA A 313 2.78 3.30 -0.77
CA ALA A 313 3.67 3.40 0.38
C ALA A 313 5.05 4.03 0.07
N GLU A 314 5.49 4.06 -1.19
CA GLU A 314 6.75 4.69 -1.59
C GLU A 314 6.63 6.21 -1.77
N LYS A 315 5.49 6.67 -2.28
CA LYS A 315 5.23 8.10 -2.50
C LYS A 315 4.66 8.80 -1.29
N LEU A 316 3.96 8.06 -0.44
CA LEU A 316 3.43 8.62 0.79
C LEU A 316 4.58 8.81 1.77
N PRO A 317 4.70 9.98 2.42
CA PRO A 317 5.74 10.24 3.39
C PRO A 317 5.45 9.50 4.72
N LEU A 318 4.90 8.31 4.63
CA LEU A 318 4.47 7.50 5.75
C LEU A 318 5.35 6.26 5.80
N GLY A 319 6.02 6.08 6.89
CA GLY A 319 6.61 4.80 7.25
C GLY A 319 5.50 3.81 7.60
N LYS A 320 5.23 3.65 8.87
CA LYS A 320 4.20 2.75 9.38
C LYS A 320 3.09 3.56 10.04
N LEU A 321 1.86 3.37 9.59
CA LEU A 321 0.71 3.91 10.30
C LEU A 321 0.51 3.09 11.59
N SER A 322 0.31 3.76 12.72
CA SER A 322 0.01 3.08 13.96
C SER A 322 -1.34 2.36 13.88
N LYS A 323 -1.50 1.32 14.70
CA LYS A 323 -2.79 0.61 14.85
C LYS A 323 -3.92 1.59 15.19
N SER A 324 -3.65 2.62 16.00
CA SER A 324 -4.66 3.64 16.36
C SER A 324 -5.12 4.44 15.14
N THR A 325 -4.21 4.77 14.21
CA THR A 325 -4.54 5.47 12.97
C THR A 325 -5.38 4.59 12.04
N ILE A 326 -5.07 3.30 11.95
CA ILE A 326 -5.86 2.32 11.18
C ILE A 326 -7.29 2.20 11.75
N LEU A 327 -7.44 2.11 13.08
CA LEU A 327 -8.75 2.06 13.75
C LEU A 327 -9.57 3.34 13.51
N LYS A 328 -8.94 4.52 13.53
CA LYS A 328 -9.59 5.78 13.12
C LYS A 328 -10.08 5.73 11.68
N GLY A 329 -9.33 5.11 10.77
CA GLY A 329 -9.77 4.88 9.39
C GLY A 329 -11.06 4.05 9.32
N TYR A 330 -11.15 2.97 10.09
CA TYR A 330 -12.38 2.17 10.19
C TYR A 330 -13.56 2.97 10.75
N ASP A 331 -13.35 3.77 11.80
CA ASP A 331 -14.40 4.60 12.38
C ASP A 331 -15.00 5.58 11.37
N VAL A 332 -14.16 6.24 10.57
CA VAL A 332 -14.64 7.14 9.51
C VAL A 332 -15.42 6.37 8.45
N LEU A 333 -14.95 5.17 8.04
CA LEU A 333 -15.69 4.34 7.07
C LEU A 333 -17.04 3.86 7.64
N LYS A 334 -17.13 3.61 8.93
CA LYS A 334 -18.39 3.28 9.61
C LYS A 334 -19.39 4.44 9.51
N ARG A 335 -18.95 5.68 9.78
CA ARG A 335 -19.81 6.87 9.63
C ARG A 335 -20.20 7.10 8.15
N ILE A 336 -19.32 6.82 7.19
CA ILE A 336 -19.65 6.86 5.76
C ILE A 336 -20.75 5.83 5.44
N ALA A 337 -20.65 4.61 5.96
CA ALA A 337 -21.64 3.57 5.78
C ALA A 337 -23.06 4.00 6.19
N ASP A 338 -23.17 4.68 7.34
CA ASP A 338 -24.43 5.18 7.88
C ASP A 338 -25.03 6.31 7.03
N VAL A 339 -24.23 7.02 6.23
CA VAL A 339 -24.67 8.14 5.40
C VAL A 339 -24.95 7.74 3.96
N ILE A 340 -24.32 6.67 3.44
CA ILE A 340 -24.54 6.19 2.06
C ILE A 340 -26.03 5.91 1.81
N SER A 341 -26.73 5.28 2.76
CA SER A 341 -28.17 4.98 2.65
C SER A 341 -29.05 6.23 2.61
N LYS A 342 -28.58 7.34 3.18
CA LYS A 342 -29.28 8.63 3.24
C LYS A 342 -29.01 9.52 2.05
N SER A 343 -28.05 9.15 1.20
CA SER A 343 -27.65 9.88 -0.02
C SER A 343 -27.26 11.35 0.23
N ASP A 344 -26.79 11.70 1.44
CA ASP A 344 -26.30 13.04 1.76
C ASP A 344 -24.89 13.24 1.17
N ARG A 345 -24.87 13.74 -0.08
CA ARG A 345 -23.63 13.95 -0.83
C ARG A 345 -22.65 14.90 -0.13
N LYS A 346 -23.16 15.95 0.55
CA LYS A 346 -22.28 16.91 1.24
C LYS A 346 -21.60 16.29 2.44
N MET A 347 -22.33 15.49 3.21
CA MET A 347 -21.77 14.74 4.33
C MET A 347 -20.79 13.66 3.85
N LEU A 348 -21.10 12.93 2.77
CA LEU A 348 -20.20 11.95 2.16
C LEU A 348 -18.91 12.58 1.66
N GLU A 349 -18.96 13.78 1.06
CA GLU A 349 -17.77 14.54 0.65
C GLU A 349 -16.90 14.92 1.85
N GLN A 350 -17.51 15.41 2.93
CA GLN A 350 -16.81 15.78 4.17
C GLN A 350 -16.14 14.55 4.82
N LEU A 351 -16.89 13.46 5.00
CA LEU A 351 -16.38 12.22 5.60
C LEU A 351 -15.31 11.56 4.72
N SER A 352 -15.45 11.61 3.38
CA SER A 352 -14.41 11.14 2.48
C SER A 352 -13.12 11.95 2.65
N GLY A 353 -13.22 13.27 2.82
CA GLY A 353 -12.07 14.13 3.13
C GLY A 353 -11.43 13.76 4.48
N GLU A 354 -12.23 13.47 5.49
CA GLU A 354 -11.75 13.01 6.79
C GLU A 354 -11.05 11.65 6.68
N PHE A 355 -11.63 10.68 5.96
CA PHE A 355 -10.99 9.39 5.70
C PHE A 355 -9.62 9.55 5.05
N TYR A 356 -9.53 10.36 3.98
CA TYR A 356 -8.27 10.60 3.27
C TYR A 356 -7.29 11.48 4.06
N THR A 357 -7.75 12.17 5.08
CA THR A 357 -6.88 12.86 6.05
C THR A 357 -6.22 11.85 6.98
N VAL A 358 -6.97 10.88 7.49
CA VAL A 358 -6.49 9.82 8.40
C VAL A 358 -5.64 8.79 7.65
N ILE A 359 -6.12 8.34 6.49
CA ILE A 359 -5.43 7.38 5.61
C ILE A 359 -5.04 8.10 4.31
N PRO A 360 -3.84 8.70 4.24
CA PRO A 360 -3.44 9.52 3.10
C PRO A 360 -3.41 8.72 1.80
N HIS A 361 -3.82 9.37 0.71
CA HIS A 361 -3.84 8.79 -0.64
C HIS A 361 -3.15 9.70 -1.63
N ASP A 362 -2.44 9.12 -2.58
CA ASP A 362 -1.91 9.83 -3.74
C ASP A 362 -2.95 9.86 -4.86
N PHE A 363 -3.61 11.00 -5.02
CA PHE A 363 -4.56 11.23 -6.12
C PHE A 363 -3.91 11.85 -7.36
N GLY A 364 -2.60 12.08 -7.34
CA GLY A 364 -1.93 12.88 -8.36
C GLY A 364 -2.58 14.26 -8.47
N PHE A 365 -2.81 14.70 -9.70
CA PHE A 365 -3.46 15.99 -10.00
C PHE A 365 -4.94 15.83 -10.44
N ARG A 366 -5.53 14.65 -10.25
CA ARG A 366 -6.93 14.39 -10.59
C ARG A 366 -7.88 15.15 -9.67
N LYS A 367 -9.10 15.44 -10.17
CA LYS A 367 -10.16 16.07 -9.36
C LYS A 367 -10.61 15.11 -8.25
N MET A 368 -10.54 15.53 -7.02
CA MET A 368 -10.84 14.70 -5.86
C MET A 368 -12.33 14.36 -5.72
N SER A 369 -13.23 15.13 -6.36
CA SER A 369 -14.67 14.81 -6.39
C SER A 369 -14.99 13.43 -6.99
N GLN A 370 -14.09 12.84 -7.78
CA GLN A 370 -14.21 11.49 -8.33
C GLN A 370 -13.97 10.39 -7.27
N PHE A 371 -13.33 10.74 -6.17
CA PHE A 371 -12.93 9.83 -5.10
C PHE A 371 -13.84 9.91 -3.88
N ILE A 372 -14.98 10.60 -3.96
CA ILE A 372 -15.99 10.56 -2.90
C ILE A 372 -16.43 9.11 -2.72
N ILE A 373 -16.44 8.64 -1.47
CA ILE A 373 -16.90 7.30 -1.09
C ILE A 373 -18.41 7.36 -0.94
N ASP A 374 -19.13 7.25 -2.06
CA ASP A 374 -20.57 7.48 -2.16
C ASP A 374 -21.36 6.21 -2.56
N THR A 375 -20.71 5.08 -2.73
CA THR A 375 -21.34 3.81 -3.06
C THR A 375 -20.87 2.68 -2.16
N PRO A 376 -21.69 1.62 -1.92
CA PRO A 376 -21.30 0.44 -1.17
C PRO A 376 -20.03 -0.23 -1.73
N GLN A 377 -19.86 -0.22 -3.06
CA GLN A 377 -18.68 -0.81 -3.72
C GLN A 377 -17.41 -0.04 -3.39
N LYS A 378 -17.46 1.31 -3.43
CA LYS A 378 -16.31 2.14 -3.04
C LYS A 378 -15.98 1.99 -1.55
N LEU A 379 -17.03 1.91 -0.70
CA LEU A 379 -16.86 1.64 0.73
C LEU A 379 -16.15 0.30 0.95
N LYS A 380 -16.63 -0.78 0.32
CA LYS A 380 -16.03 -2.11 0.41
C LYS A 380 -14.55 -2.09 -0.01
N SER A 381 -14.23 -1.45 -1.13
CA SER A 381 -12.84 -1.32 -1.60
C SER A 381 -11.94 -0.60 -0.58
N LYS A 382 -12.47 0.41 0.14
CA LYS A 382 -11.70 1.12 1.18
C LYS A 382 -11.57 0.31 2.47
N LEU A 383 -12.56 -0.49 2.81
CA LEU A 383 -12.48 -1.42 3.93
C LEU A 383 -11.39 -2.48 3.69
N GLU A 384 -11.40 -3.11 2.52
CA GLU A 384 -10.37 -4.09 2.11
C GLU A 384 -8.96 -3.49 2.13
N MET A 385 -8.84 -2.22 1.76
CA MET A 385 -7.56 -1.51 1.81
C MET A 385 -7.09 -1.26 3.25
N VAL A 386 -7.98 -0.83 4.15
CA VAL A 386 -7.63 -0.59 5.56
C VAL A 386 -7.28 -1.90 6.25
N GLU A 387 -7.98 -2.99 5.91
CA GLU A 387 -7.64 -4.35 6.36
C GLU A 387 -6.23 -4.75 5.91
N ALA A 388 -5.91 -4.58 4.62
CA ALA A 388 -4.58 -4.89 4.08
C ALA A 388 -3.47 -4.03 4.73
N LEU A 389 -3.74 -2.75 5.05
CA LEU A 389 -2.80 -1.91 5.81
C LEU A 389 -2.50 -2.49 7.19
N GLY A 390 -3.53 -2.98 7.91
CA GLY A 390 -3.35 -3.62 9.22
C GLY A 390 -2.55 -4.92 9.14
N GLU A 391 -2.77 -5.73 8.10
CA GLU A 391 -2.02 -6.96 7.88
C GLU A 391 -0.55 -6.70 7.52
N ILE A 392 -0.29 -5.69 6.69
CA ILE A 392 1.08 -5.31 6.31
C ILE A 392 1.83 -4.69 7.50
N GLU A 393 1.15 -3.90 8.33
CA GLU A 393 1.76 -3.37 9.56
C GLU A 393 2.20 -4.53 10.45
N LEU A 394 1.34 -5.52 10.66
CA LEU A 394 1.67 -6.72 11.42
C LEU A 394 2.81 -7.53 10.77
N ALA A 395 2.72 -7.78 9.46
CA ALA A 395 3.75 -8.52 8.73
C ALA A 395 5.12 -7.82 8.83
N THR A 396 5.13 -6.49 8.71
CA THR A 396 6.36 -5.72 8.80
C THR A 396 7.01 -5.86 10.18
N LYS A 397 6.23 -5.83 11.26
CA LYS A 397 6.73 -6.07 12.64
C LYS A 397 7.38 -7.44 12.79
N LEU A 398 6.81 -8.47 12.16
CA LEU A 398 7.38 -9.81 12.20
C LEU A 398 8.66 -9.96 11.37
N LEU A 399 8.90 -9.10 10.37
CA LEU A 399 9.94 -9.28 9.35
C LEU A 399 11.15 -8.33 9.48
N VAL A 400 11.10 -7.30 10.34
CA VAL A 400 12.13 -6.21 10.35
C VAL A 400 13.46 -6.61 10.98
N ASP A 401 13.48 -7.52 11.96
CA ASP A 401 14.68 -7.84 12.75
C ASP A 401 15.71 -8.76 12.04
N ASP A 402 15.49 -9.14 10.78
CA ASP A 402 16.22 -10.25 10.16
C ASP A 402 17.38 -9.85 9.23
N ILE A 403 17.69 -8.56 9.12
CA ILE A 403 18.72 -8.05 8.20
C ILE A 403 20.13 -8.55 8.59
N GLU A 404 20.35 -8.92 9.84
CA GLU A 404 21.64 -9.43 10.38
C GLU A 404 21.67 -10.96 10.58
N MET A 405 20.56 -11.67 10.28
CA MET A 405 20.46 -13.11 10.52
C MET A 405 21.09 -13.95 9.39
N LYS A 406 21.75 -15.05 9.76
CA LYS A 406 22.35 -15.99 8.81
C LYS A 406 21.33 -16.70 7.93
N ASP A 407 20.09 -16.92 8.40
CA ASP A 407 18.97 -17.55 7.70
C ASP A 407 17.67 -16.79 7.99
N PRO A 408 17.38 -15.72 7.23
CA PRO A 408 16.18 -14.92 7.43
C PRO A 408 14.89 -15.71 7.22
N LEU A 409 14.83 -16.63 6.25
CA LEU A 409 13.63 -17.43 5.97
C LEU A 409 13.28 -18.35 7.13
N TYR A 410 14.27 -18.97 7.74
CA TYR A 410 14.07 -19.81 8.92
C TYR A 410 13.55 -19.01 10.11
N SER A 411 14.09 -17.80 10.32
CA SER A 411 13.64 -16.89 11.35
C SER A 411 12.19 -16.43 11.13
N HIS A 412 11.84 -16.03 9.89
CA HIS A 412 10.47 -15.69 9.53
C HIS A 412 9.51 -16.85 9.82
N TYR A 413 9.88 -18.07 9.41
CA TYR A 413 9.09 -19.27 9.68
C TYR A 413 8.85 -19.50 11.18
N GLN A 414 9.91 -19.40 11.99
CA GLN A 414 9.79 -19.58 13.44
C GLN A 414 8.83 -18.57 14.08
N ARG A 415 8.85 -17.31 13.65
CA ARG A 415 7.98 -16.25 14.18
C ARG A 415 6.50 -16.39 13.79
N LEU A 416 6.19 -17.23 12.82
CA LEU A 416 4.80 -17.55 12.53
C LEU A 416 4.14 -18.37 13.63
N HIS A 417 4.91 -19.07 14.47
CA HIS A 417 4.38 -20.02 15.47
C HIS A 417 3.36 -20.98 14.86
N CYS A 418 3.66 -21.43 13.64
CA CYS A 418 2.76 -22.22 12.81
C CYS A 418 3.58 -23.26 12.05
N GLU A 419 3.40 -24.53 12.43
CA GLU A 419 4.08 -25.65 11.80
C GLU A 419 3.45 -25.95 10.43
N LEU A 420 4.28 -26.12 9.42
CA LEU A 420 3.90 -26.48 8.06
C LEU A 420 4.57 -27.81 7.69
N VAL A 421 3.76 -28.82 7.42
CA VAL A 421 4.25 -30.14 6.97
C VAL A 421 3.78 -30.37 5.53
N PRO A 422 4.70 -30.46 4.56
CA PRO A 422 4.34 -30.70 3.16
C PRO A 422 3.54 -31.99 3.02
N LEU A 423 2.45 -31.91 2.25
CA LEU A 423 1.62 -33.08 1.95
C LEU A 423 2.16 -33.75 0.69
N GLU A 424 2.39 -35.05 0.78
CA GLU A 424 2.90 -35.82 -0.35
C GLU A 424 1.88 -35.87 -1.49
N VAL A 425 2.35 -35.56 -2.70
CA VAL A 425 1.55 -35.61 -3.93
C VAL A 425 1.14 -37.06 -4.19
N GLY A 426 -0.16 -37.28 -4.42
CA GLY A 426 -0.71 -38.65 -4.58
C GLY A 426 -1.17 -39.33 -3.27
N SER A 427 -0.94 -38.71 -2.11
CA SER A 427 -1.55 -39.17 -0.88
C SER A 427 -3.08 -39.07 -0.93
N ARG A 428 -3.79 -39.88 -0.10
CA ARG A 428 -5.25 -39.83 -0.02
C ARG A 428 -5.78 -38.45 0.33
N GLU A 429 -5.12 -37.75 1.25
CA GLU A 429 -5.49 -36.40 1.65
C GLU A 429 -5.27 -35.40 0.50
N PHE A 430 -4.14 -35.47 -0.23
CA PHE A 430 -3.89 -34.64 -1.39
C PHE A 430 -4.96 -34.85 -2.47
N TYR A 431 -5.28 -36.10 -2.78
CA TYR A 431 -6.33 -36.44 -3.76
C TYR A 431 -7.70 -35.89 -3.33
N MET A 432 -8.06 -36.01 -2.06
CA MET A 432 -9.31 -35.48 -1.49
C MET A 432 -9.38 -33.95 -1.70
N ILE A 433 -8.30 -33.22 -1.38
CA ILE A 433 -8.23 -31.77 -1.53
C ILE A 433 -8.31 -31.36 -3.01
N GLU A 434 -7.57 -32.05 -3.88
CA GLU A 434 -7.61 -31.82 -5.32
C GLU A 434 -9.01 -32.05 -5.90
N LYS A 435 -9.67 -33.14 -5.49
CA LYS A 435 -11.05 -33.45 -5.89
C LYS A 435 -12.03 -32.39 -5.38
N TYR A 436 -11.90 -31.99 -4.11
CA TYR A 436 -12.74 -30.94 -3.52
C TYR A 436 -12.57 -29.62 -4.31
N MET A 437 -11.34 -29.19 -4.60
CA MET A 437 -11.05 -28.02 -5.41
C MET A 437 -11.69 -28.11 -6.81
N LYS A 438 -11.47 -29.21 -7.53
CA LYS A 438 -11.95 -29.40 -8.91
C LYS A 438 -13.47 -29.45 -8.98
N ASN A 439 -14.11 -30.22 -8.11
CA ASN A 439 -15.56 -30.39 -8.10
C ASN A 439 -16.29 -29.08 -7.76
N THR A 440 -15.74 -28.29 -6.83
CA THR A 440 -16.38 -27.07 -6.34
C THR A 440 -15.87 -25.79 -6.99
N HIS A 441 -15.18 -25.90 -8.14
CA HIS A 441 -14.91 -24.77 -9.01
C HIS A 441 -16.16 -24.44 -9.83
N ALA A 442 -16.80 -23.32 -9.53
CA ALA A 442 -18.08 -22.94 -10.13
C ALA A 442 -17.96 -22.57 -11.60
N LYS A 443 -18.89 -23.01 -12.42
CA LYS A 443 -18.98 -22.64 -13.85
C LYS A 443 -19.12 -21.13 -14.09
N THR A 444 -19.63 -20.39 -13.12
CA THR A 444 -19.72 -18.90 -13.17
C THR A 444 -18.39 -18.21 -12.96
N HIS A 445 -17.35 -18.91 -12.54
CA HIS A 445 -15.98 -18.42 -12.34
C HIS A 445 -15.03 -19.01 -13.38
N SER A 446 -15.47 -19.08 -14.66
CA SER A 446 -14.73 -19.71 -15.76
C SER A 446 -13.64 -18.85 -16.39
N ASN A 447 -13.46 -17.61 -15.92
CA ASN A 447 -12.42 -16.70 -16.43
C ASN A 447 -10.99 -17.11 -16.04
N TYR A 448 -10.83 -18.11 -15.21
CA TYR A 448 -9.54 -18.70 -14.84
C TYR A 448 -9.68 -20.19 -14.49
N THR A 449 -8.57 -20.91 -14.62
CA THR A 449 -8.36 -22.24 -14.06
C THR A 449 -7.31 -22.17 -12.95
N VAL A 450 -7.25 -23.19 -12.09
CA VAL A 450 -6.33 -23.19 -10.94
C VAL A 450 -5.62 -24.53 -10.82
N ASN A 451 -4.31 -24.47 -10.59
CA ASN A 451 -3.49 -25.65 -10.28
C ASN A 451 -2.95 -25.56 -8.85
N ILE A 452 -2.94 -26.68 -8.14
CA ILE A 452 -2.25 -26.80 -6.86
C ILE A 452 -0.74 -26.79 -7.11
N VAL A 453 -0.03 -25.89 -6.42
CA VAL A 453 1.45 -25.84 -6.39
C VAL A 453 1.96 -26.68 -5.23
N GLN A 454 1.41 -26.47 -4.04
CA GLN A 454 1.79 -27.18 -2.82
C GLN A 454 0.63 -27.19 -1.83
N VAL A 455 0.53 -28.27 -1.06
CA VAL A 455 -0.37 -28.37 0.09
C VAL A 455 0.48 -28.63 1.33
N PHE A 456 0.17 -27.93 2.42
CA PHE A 456 0.78 -28.16 3.72
C PHE A 456 -0.31 -28.54 4.73
N LYS A 457 -0.09 -29.58 5.54
CA LYS A 457 -0.77 -29.70 6.83
C LYS A 457 -0.30 -28.56 7.71
N VAL A 458 -1.21 -27.93 8.41
CA VAL A 458 -0.90 -26.77 9.24
C VAL A 458 -1.33 -26.99 10.68
N SER A 459 -0.45 -26.65 11.61
CA SER A 459 -0.72 -26.66 13.05
C SER A 459 -0.21 -25.36 13.67
N ARG A 460 -1.13 -24.51 14.10
CA ARG A 460 -0.81 -23.24 14.76
C ARG A 460 -0.80 -23.40 16.28
N GLU A 461 0.20 -22.84 16.93
CA GLU A 461 0.35 -22.89 18.38
C GLU A 461 -0.88 -22.34 19.11
N GLY A 462 -1.37 -23.09 20.12
CA GLY A 462 -2.53 -22.74 20.95
C GLY A 462 -3.88 -22.85 20.25
N GLU A 463 -3.95 -23.21 18.95
CA GLU A 463 -5.22 -23.28 18.23
C GLU A 463 -5.99 -24.58 18.56
N THR A 464 -5.29 -25.70 18.68
CA THR A 464 -5.89 -27.00 19.03
C THR A 464 -6.52 -26.93 20.41
N GLU A 465 -5.86 -26.34 21.38
CA GLU A 465 -6.36 -26.18 22.76
C GLU A 465 -7.61 -25.29 22.81
N ARG A 466 -7.65 -24.21 22.03
CA ARG A 466 -8.83 -23.35 21.94
C ARG A 466 -10.01 -24.05 21.27
N PHE A 467 -9.73 -24.86 20.25
CA PHE A 467 -10.74 -25.62 19.52
C PHE A 467 -11.29 -26.80 20.31
N GLU A 468 -10.59 -27.31 21.33
CA GLU A 468 -10.95 -28.53 22.06
C GLU A 468 -12.39 -28.51 22.59
N LYS A 469 -12.87 -27.37 23.08
CA LYS A 469 -14.26 -27.20 23.54
C LYS A 469 -15.32 -27.42 22.45
N PHE A 470 -14.91 -27.32 21.17
CA PHE A 470 -15.76 -27.53 20.00
C PHE A 470 -15.47 -28.87 19.29
N SER A 471 -14.47 -29.62 19.71
CA SER A 471 -14.03 -30.88 19.05
C SER A 471 -15.13 -31.92 18.93
N LYS A 472 -16.09 -31.91 19.88
CA LYS A 472 -17.26 -32.84 19.93
C LYS A 472 -18.53 -32.22 19.36
N THR A 473 -18.47 -30.99 18.83
CA THR A 473 -19.63 -30.33 18.22
C THR A 473 -20.08 -31.12 17.00
N LYS A 474 -21.38 -31.39 16.93
CA LYS A 474 -22.00 -31.94 15.71
C LYS A 474 -21.91 -30.93 14.59
N ASN A 475 -21.87 -31.37 13.31
CA ASN A 475 -21.78 -30.53 12.14
C ASN A 475 -20.48 -29.70 12.13
N ARG A 476 -19.35 -30.41 12.07
CA ARG A 476 -18.05 -29.83 11.74
C ARG A 476 -17.78 -30.05 10.26
N MET A 477 -17.35 -29.01 9.55
CA MET A 477 -17.10 -29.09 8.11
C MET A 477 -15.71 -28.58 7.77
N LEU A 478 -15.10 -29.20 6.75
CA LEU A 478 -13.86 -28.69 6.13
C LEU A 478 -14.23 -27.67 5.06
N LEU A 479 -13.95 -26.39 5.30
CA LEU A 479 -14.41 -25.29 4.46
C LEU A 479 -13.26 -24.43 3.96
N TRP A 480 -13.44 -23.82 2.79
CA TRP A 480 -12.49 -22.93 2.14
C TRP A 480 -12.53 -21.51 2.70
N HIS A 481 -11.33 -20.94 2.87
CA HIS A 481 -11.14 -19.52 3.14
C HIS A 481 -10.01 -18.99 2.26
N GLY A 482 -10.26 -17.93 1.50
CA GLY A 482 -9.27 -17.25 0.64
C GLY A 482 -8.99 -15.84 1.13
N SER A 483 -7.76 -15.37 0.94
CA SER A 483 -7.35 -14.03 1.29
C SER A 483 -6.20 -13.55 0.39
N ARG A 484 -5.96 -12.23 0.35
CA ARG A 484 -4.83 -11.64 -0.38
C ARG A 484 -3.50 -12.16 0.14
N LEU A 485 -2.49 -12.24 -0.72
CA LEU A 485 -1.14 -12.67 -0.32
C LEU A 485 -0.56 -11.83 0.82
N THR A 486 -0.89 -10.54 0.87
CA THR A 486 -0.47 -9.62 1.95
C THR A 486 -0.91 -10.03 3.34
N ASN A 487 -1.98 -10.81 3.46
CA ASN A 487 -2.61 -11.14 4.74
C ASN A 487 -2.06 -12.42 5.37
N TRP A 488 -1.30 -13.24 4.61
CA TRP A 488 -0.94 -14.60 5.04
C TRP A 488 0.05 -14.65 6.19
N THR A 489 1.00 -13.72 6.26
CA THR A 489 1.89 -13.61 7.42
C THR A 489 1.09 -13.39 8.72
N GLY A 490 0.10 -12.49 8.66
CA GLY A 490 -0.81 -12.23 9.78
C GLY A 490 -1.74 -13.42 10.10
N ILE A 491 -2.32 -14.05 9.07
CA ILE A 491 -3.21 -15.19 9.24
C ILE A 491 -2.49 -16.38 9.88
N LEU A 492 -1.30 -16.75 9.40
CA LEU A 492 -0.56 -17.87 9.95
C LEU A 492 -0.03 -17.58 11.36
N SER A 493 0.43 -16.35 11.64
CA SER A 493 0.94 -16.00 12.96
C SER A 493 -0.14 -15.81 14.03
N GLN A 494 -1.29 -15.22 13.68
CA GLN A 494 -2.32 -14.85 14.66
C GLN A 494 -3.64 -15.63 14.51
N GLY A 495 -3.79 -16.41 13.45
CA GLY A 495 -5.06 -17.06 13.11
C GLY A 495 -6.01 -16.13 12.35
N LEU A 496 -7.15 -16.70 11.94
CA LEU A 496 -8.24 -15.90 11.37
C LEU A 496 -8.87 -15.01 12.45
N ARG A 497 -9.17 -13.77 12.08
CA ARG A 497 -9.65 -12.75 13.01
C ARG A 497 -10.98 -12.17 12.54
N ILE A 498 -11.78 -11.73 13.50
CA ILE A 498 -13.01 -10.97 13.24
C ILE A 498 -12.65 -9.50 13.12
N ALA A 499 -13.28 -8.81 12.17
CA ALA A 499 -13.10 -7.37 11.99
C ALA A 499 -13.34 -6.60 13.30
N PRO A 500 -12.55 -5.55 13.59
CA PRO A 500 -12.65 -4.81 14.85
C PRO A 500 -14.02 -4.10 15.00
N PRO A 501 -14.41 -3.73 16.23
CA PRO A 501 -15.67 -3.02 16.49
C PRO A 501 -15.85 -1.73 15.68
N GLU A 502 -14.75 -1.06 15.35
CA GLU A 502 -14.71 0.17 14.56
C GLU A 502 -15.06 -0.05 13.08
N ALA A 503 -14.87 -1.26 12.54
CA ALA A 503 -15.22 -1.55 11.16
C ALA A 503 -16.76 -1.47 10.96
N PRO A 504 -17.26 -0.94 9.82
CA PRO A 504 -18.68 -0.91 9.54
C PRO A 504 -19.25 -2.31 9.34
N VAL A 505 -20.45 -2.54 9.83
CA VAL A 505 -21.15 -3.85 9.67
C VAL A 505 -21.63 -4.03 8.22
N THR A 506 -21.92 -2.96 7.51
CA THR A 506 -22.46 -2.97 6.14
C THR A 506 -21.51 -3.57 5.09
N GLY A 507 -20.24 -3.79 5.42
CA GLY A 507 -19.29 -4.55 4.58
C GLY A 507 -19.49 -6.07 4.67
N TYR A 508 -20.28 -6.56 5.65
CA TYR A 508 -20.44 -7.98 5.98
C TYR A 508 -21.91 -8.38 5.92
N MET A 509 -22.30 -9.11 4.87
CA MET A 509 -23.69 -9.43 4.58
C MET A 509 -24.42 -10.13 5.74
N PHE A 510 -23.68 -10.88 6.56
CA PHE A 510 -24.19 -11.61 7.73
C PHE A 510 -23.43 -11.24 9.01
N GLY A 511 -23.19 -9.95 9.22
CA GLY A 511 -22.51 -9.45 10.42
C GLY A 511 -21.01 -9.75 10.44
N LYS A 512 -20.33 -9.27 11.48
CA LYS A 512 -18.88 -9.42 11.67
C LYS A 512 -18.55 -10.81 12.20
N GLY A 513 -18.03 -11.66 11.34
CA GLY A 513 -17.56 -12.99 11.64
C GLY A 513 -16.46 -13.41 10.68
N VAL A 514 -16.00 -14.63 10.80
CA VAL A 514 -15.10 -15.27 9.83
C VAL A 514 -15.94 -16.03 8.83
N TYR A 515 -15.73 -15.76 7.55
CA TYR A 515 -16.52 -16.26 6.42
C TYR A 515 -15.81 -17.41 5.73
N PHE A 516 -16.56 -18.48 5.45
CA PHE A 516 -16.11 -19.67 4.73
C PHE A 516 -17.07 -20.03 3.60
N ALA A 517 -16.58 -20.82 2.65
CA ALA A 517 -17.40 -21.38 1.58
C ALA A 517 -17.16 -22.89 1.41
N ASP A 518 -18.20 -23.59 0.95
CA ASP A 518 -18.12 -24.97 0.47
C ASP A 518 -17.77 -25.03 -1.04
N MET A 519 -17.73 -23.89 -1.72
CA MET A 519 -17.30 -23.72 -3.11
C MET A 519 -15.89 -23.14 -3.15
N PHE A 520 -14.92 -23.89 -3.68
CA PHE A 520 -13.53 -23.46 -3.82
C PHE A 520 -13.41 -22.10 -4.51
N SER A 521 -14.00 -21.97 -5.71
CA SER A 521 -13.82 -20.76 -6.51
C SER A 521 -14.47 -19.51 -5.88
N LYS A 522 -15.46 -19.67 -4.99
CA LYS A 522 -16.00 -18.55 -4.21
C LYS A 522 -14.94 -17.99 -3.27
N SER A 523 -14.21 -18.83 -2.55
CA SER A 523 -13.09 -18.42 -1.69
C SER A 523 -11.87 -17.98 -2.51
N ALA A 524 -11.57 -18.63 -3.64
CA ALA A 524 -10.46 -18.30 -4.51
C ALA A 524 -10.53 -16.86 -5.07
N ASN A 525 -11.72 -16.33 -5.31
CA ASN A 525 -11.90 -14.94 -5.74
C ASN A 525 -11.35 -13.93 -4.72
N TYR A 526 -11.28 -14.26 -3.44
CA TYR A 526 -10.71 -13.42 -2.39
C TYR A 526 -9.18 -13.44 -2.35
N CYS A 527 -8.51 -14.28 -3.17
CA CYS A 527 -7.07 -14.18 -3.39
C CYS A 527 -6.72 -12.92 -4.21
N TYR A 528 -7.68 -12.39 -4.97
CA TYR A 528 -7.49 -11.22 -5.86
C TYR A 528 -6.31 -11.39 -6.81
N SER A 529 -6.08 -12.62 -7.27
CA SER A 529 -5.04 -12.94 -8.23
C SER A 529 -5.34 -12.30 -9.59
N SER A 530 -4.29 -11.99 -10.33
CA SER A 530 -4.34 -11.35 -11.65
C SER A 530 -3.33 -12.00 -12.60
N PRO A 531 -3.39 -11.75 -13.91
CA PRO A 531 -2.37 -12.28 -14.85
C PRO A 531 -0.94 -11.88 -14.48
N THR A 532 -0.74 -10.74 -13.83
CA THR A 532 0.57 -10.25 -13.36
C THR A 532 0.95 -10.76 -11.97
N ALA A 533 -0.02 -11.29 -11.19
CA ALA A 533 0.17 -11.82 -9.84
C ALA A 533 -0.67 -13.12 -9.70
N ALA A 534 -0.23 -14.16 -10.39
CA ALA A 534 -1.01 -15.39 -10.58
C ALA A 534 -1.03 -16.32 -9.36
N SER A 535 -0.11 -16.17 -8.39
CA SER A 535 -0.06 -17.02 -7.21
C SER A 535 -1.13 -16.63 -6.19
N GLY A 536 -1.75 -17.64 -5.57
CA GLY A 536 -2.72 -17.47 -4.50
C GLY A 536 -2.53 -18.49 -3.39
N VAL A 537 -3.11 -18.20 -2.25
CA VAL A 537 -3.10 -19.10 -1.09
C VAL A 537 -4.51 -19.18 -0.50
N LEU A 538 -4.93 -20.38 -0.13
CA LEU A 538 -6.20 -20.64 0.55
C LEU A 538 -5.97 -21.50 1.79
N LEU A 539 -6.89 -21.39 2.75
CA LEU A 539 -7.01 -22.32 3.86
C LEU A 539 -8.14 -23.32 3.62
N LEU A 540 -7.95 -24.54 4.09
CA LEU A 540 -9.00 -25.42 4.47
C LEU A 540 -9.03 -25.51 5.99
N CYS A 541 -10.14 -25.04 6.56
CA CYS A 541 -10.35 -25.00 8.00
C CYS A 541 -11.41 -26.02 8.41
N GLU A 542 -11.17 -26.70 9.50
CA GLU A 542 -12.22 -27.36 10.25
C GLU A 542 -13.01 -26.32 11.02
N VAL A 543 -14.28 -26.19 10.73
CA VAL A 543 -15.18 -25.20 11.32
C VAL A 543 -16.30 -25.93 12.08
N ALA A 544 -16.40 -25.66 13.37
CA ALA A 544 -17.47 -26.17 14.22
C ALA A 544 -18.72 -25.31 14.06
N LEU A 545 -19.59 -25.70 13.15
CA LEU A 545 -20.80 -24.96 12.79
C LEU A 545 -21.97 -25.18 13.77
N GLY A 546 -22.06 -26.36 14.36
CA GLY A 546 -23.19 -26.73 15.20
C GLY A 546 -24.53 -26.57 14.50
N ASP A 547 -25.55 -26.18 15.26
CA ASP A 547 -26.82 -25.75 14.68
C ASP A 547 -26.70 -24.36 14.07
N MET A 548 -27.00 -24.26 12.79
CA MET A 548 -26.85 -23.03 12.02
C MET A 548 -28.15 -22.23 11.97
N ALA A 549 -28.05 -20.90 12.03
CA ALA A 549 -29.12 -20.00 11.60
C ALA A 549 -29.05 -19.85 10.06
N GLU A 550 -30.04 -20.35 9.33
CA GLU A 550 -30.08 -20.27 7.87
C GLU A 550 -30.78 -18.99 7.42
N LEU A 551 -30.10 -18.20 6.57
CA LEU A 551 -30.59 -16.92 6.08
C LEU A 551 -30.52 -16.86 4.55
N LEU A 552 -31.60 -16.42 3.91
CA LEU A 552 -31.71 -16.23 2.45
C LEU A 552 -31.33 -14.83 2.01
N VAL A 553 -31.41 -13.85 2.90
CA VAL A 553 -31.15 -12.43 2.64
C VAL A 553 -30.18 -11.86 3.67
N ALA A 554 -29.58 -10.73 3.33
CA ALA A 554 -28.63 -10.05 4.22
C ALA A 554 -29.25 -9.74 5.59
N ASN A 555 -28.47 -10.02 6.63
CA ASN A 555 -28.76 -9.60 8.00
C ASN A 555 -27.46 -9.13 8.67
N TYR A 556 -27.29 -7.83 8.74
CA TYR A 556 -26.07 -7.21 9.31
C TYR A 556 -25.90 -7.41 10.83
N ASN A 557 -26.93 -7.93 11.53
CA ASN A 557 -26.89 -8.29 12.94
C ASN A 557 -26.95 -9.82 13.15
N ALA A 558 -26.55 -10.62 12.19
CA ALA A 558 -26.55 -12.07 12.30
C ALA A 558 -25.56 -12.62 13.32
N ASP A 559 -24.60 -11.79 13.78
CA ASP A 559 -23.74 -12.06 14.94
C ASP A 559 -24.49 -12.24 16.25
N LYS A 560 -25.73 -11.71 16.35
CA LYS A 560 -26.67 -11.96 17.44
C LYS A 560 -27.46 -13.23 17.15
N LEU A 561 -26.78 -14.37 17.33
CA LEU A 561 -27.35 -15.67 17.01
C LEU A 561 -28.60 -15.97 17.88
N PRO A 562 -29.65 -16.61 17.30
CA PRO A 562 -30.76 -17.16 18.07
C PRO A 562 -30.26 -18.21 19.09
N GLU A 563 -31.02 -18.43 20.14
CA GLU A 563 -30.71 -19.42 21.17
C GLU A 563 -30.47 -20.81 20.55
N GLY A 564 -29.42 -21.47 20.98
CA GLY A 564 -29.03 -22.82 20.51
C GLY A 564 -28.27 -22.82 19.18
N LYS A 565 -28.13 -21.67 18.48
CA LYS A 565 -27.36 -21.59 17.24
C LYS A 565 -25.91 -21.20 17.53
N LEU A 566 -24.97 -21.81 16.77
CA LEU A 566 -23.53 -21.56 16.91
C LEU A 566 -22.93 -20.81 15.72
N SER A 567 -23.65 -20.77 14.60
CA SER A 567 -23.16 -20.14 13.36
C SER A 567 -24.31 -19.67 12.49
N THR A 568 -23.98 -18.92 11.44
CA THR A 568 -24.91 -18.54 10.38
C THR A 568 -24.53 -19.21 9.07
N LYS A 569 -25.54 -19.70 8.34
CA LYS A 569 -25.42 -20.11 6.94
C LYS A 569 -26.20 -19.16 6.07
N GLY A 570 -25.51 -18.40 5.24
CA GLY A 570 -26.11 -17.73 4.10
C GLY A 570 -26.40 -18.77 3.00
N VAL A 571 -27.69 -19.00 2.73
CA VAL A 571 -28.10 -20.08 1.84
C VAL A 571 -27.98 -19.64 0.38
N GLY A 572 -27.21 -20.39 -0.41
CA GLY A 572 -27.00 -20.17 -1.83
C GLY A 572 -27.96 -20.97 -2.71
N ALA A 573 -28.26 -20.45 -3.89
CA ALA A 573 -29.07 -21.15 -4.89
C ALA A 573 -28.40 -22.42 -5.44
N THR A 574 -27.09 -22.59 -5.24
CA THR A 574 -26.29 -23.73 -5.67
C THR A 574 -25.34 -24.13 -4.54
N ALA A 575 -25.24 -25.42 -4.26
CA ALA A 575 -24.35 -25.98 -3.25
C ALA A 575 -23.78 -27.34 -3.72
N PRO A 576 -22.64 -27.80 -3.17
CA PRO A 576 -22.15 -29.12 -3.39
C PRO A 576 -23.20 -30.18 -2.98
N GLU A 577 -23.28 -31.28 -3.73
CA GLU A 577 -24.19 -32.37 -3.40
C GLU A 577 -23.72 -33.11 -2.15
N PHE A 578 -24.41 -32.91 -1.04
CA PHE A 578 -24.03 -33.48 0.27
C PHE A 578 -24.09 -35.00 0.34
N SER A 579 -24.89 -35.67 -0.52
CA SER A 579 -24.90 -37.14 -0.63
C SER A 579 -23.55 -37.71 -1.07
N ASN A 580 -22.71 -36.88 -1.72
CA ASN A 580 -21.37 -37.25 -2.17
C ASN A 580 -20.27 -36.65 -1.27
N ALA A 581 -20.63 -36.11 -0.11
CA ALA A 581 -19.67 -35.63 0.86
C ALA A 581 -18.88 -36.78 1.48
N GLU A 582 -17.61 -36.56 1.80
CA GLU A 582 -16.77 -37.53 2.51
C GLU A 582 -16.76 -37.22 4.00
N LEU A 583 -16.98 -38.23 4.82
CA LEU A 583 -16.86 -38.15 6.27
C LEU A 583 -15.51 -38.73 6.68
N LEU A 584 -14.66 -37.93 7.28
CA LEU A 584 -13.35 -38.34 7.77
C LEU A 584 -13.49 -39.14 9.08
N GLU A 585 -12.44 -39.87 9.46
CA GLU A 585 -12.41 -40.75 10.65
C GLU A 585 -12.70 -39.99 11.96
N ASP A 586 -12.32 -38.71 12.03
CA ASP A 586 -12.57 -37.83 13.17
C ASP A 586 -13.96 -37.16 13.15
N GLY A 587 -14.84 -37.57 12.22
CA GLY A 587 -16.20 -37.07 12.09
C GLY A 587 -16.29 -35.70 11.38
N LEU A 588 -15.22 -35.25 10.73
CA LEU A 588 -15.20 -34.02 9.93
C LEU A 588 -15.82 -34.28 8.55
N LEU A 589 -16.81 -33.50 8.17
CA LEU A 589 -17.46 -33.57 6.86
C LEU A 589 -16.74 -32.74 5.81
N VAL A 590 -16.41 -33.34 4.67
CA VAL A 590 -15.83 -32.67 3.49
C VAL A 590 -16.86 -32.57 2.38
N PRO A 591 -17.41 -31.40 2.04
CA PRO A 591 -18.48 -31.24 1.05
C PRO A 591 -17.92 -31.19 -0.37
N LEU A 592 -17.29 -32.27 -0.82
CA LEU A 592 -16.58 -32.37 -2.10
C LEU A 592 -17.45 -32.86 -3.29
N GLY A 593 -18.77 -32.87 -3.14
CA GLY A 593 -19.69 -33.22 -4.21
C GLY A 593 -19.71 -32.14 -5.31
N GLU A 594 -20.21 -32.53 -6.51
CA GLU A 594 -20.42 -31.53 -7.58
C GLU A 594 -21.56 -30.56 -7.23
N PRO A 595 -21.49 -29.28 -7.68
CA PRO A 595 -22.51 -28.30 -7.37
C PRO A 595 -23.84 -28.60 -8.05
N LYS A 596 -24.92 -28.56 -7.28
CA LYS A 596 -26.31 -28.68 -7.76
C LYS A 596 -27.15 -27.51 -7.32
N LYS A 597 -28.08 -27.10 -8.18
CA LYS A 597 -29.12 -26.13 -7.83
C LYS A 597 -29.98 -26.67 -6.70
N GLN A 598 -30.25 -25.82 -5.72
CA GLN A 598 -31.10 -26.13 -4.57
C GLN A 598 -32.54 -25.71 -4.88
N PRO A 599 -33.50 -26.64 -5.05
CA PRO A 599 -34.87 -26.27 -5.37
C PRO A 599 -35.53 -25.45 -4.25
N GLY A 600 -36.23 -24.38 -4.60
CA GLY A 600 -36.96 -23.55 -3.65
C GLY A 600 -36.10 -22.59 -2.79
N GLN A 601 -34.80 -22.50 -3.06
CA GLN A 601 -33.89 -21.59 -2.36
C GLN A 601 -33.67 -20.33 -3.21
N GLU A 602 -34.64 -19.41 -3.20
CA GLU A 602 -34.52 -18.10 -3.83
C GLU A 602 -34.03 -17.08 -2.79
N GLY A 603 -32.75 -16.82 -2.80
CA GLY A 603 -32.08 -15.87 -1.91
C GLY A 603 -31.12 -14.95 -2.65
N SER A 604 -30.39 -14.16 -1.91
CA SER A 604 -29.43 -13.18 -2.47
C SER A 604 -28.11 -13.82 -2.92
N LEU A 605 -27.81 -15.05 -2.49
CA LEU A 605 -26.54 -15.72 -2.77
C LEU A 605 -26.66 -16.78 -3.88
N LEU A 606 -25.63 -16.79 -4.76
CA LEU A 606 -25.47 -17.91 -5.72
C LEU A 606 -24.93 -19.18 -5.03
N TYR A 607 -24.05 -19.03 -4.07
CA TYR A 607 -23.35 -20.10 -3.34
C TYR A 607 -23.38 -19.84 -1.86
N ASN A 608 -23.37 -20.91 -1.06
CA ASN A 608 -23.40 -20.82 0.40
C ASN A 608 -22.26 -19.99 0.99
N GLU A 609 -22.55 -19.35 2.11
CA GLU A 609 -21.56 -18.77 3.03
C GLU A 609 -21.79 -19.35 4.43
N TYR A 610 -20.70 -19.64 5.12
CA TYR A 610 -20.73 -20.12 6.51
C TYR A 610 -19.96 -19.14 7.36
N ILE A 611 -20.59 -18.62 8.41
CA ILE A 611 -20.05 -17.56 9.23
C ILE A 611 -20.04 -17.97 10.69
N VAL A 612 -18.88 -17.90 11.33
CA VAL A 612 -18.72 -18.08 12.76
C VAL A 612 -18.29 -16.78 13.42
N TYR A 613 -18.77 -16.54 14.63
CA TYR A 613 -18.55 -15.31 15.38
C TYR A 613 -17.65 -15.51 16.60
N ASN A 614 -17.12 -16.70 16.76
CA ASN A 614 -16.11 -17.04 17.74
C ASN A 614 -14.94 -17.75 17.03
N VAL A 615 -13.77 -17.15 17.05
CA VAL A 615 -12.57 -17.70 16.38
C VAL A 615 -12.13 -19.06 16.94
N ASP A 616 -12.53 -19.41 18.16
CA ASP A 616 -12.24 -20.72 18.75
C ASP A 616 -13.01 -21.88 18.08
N GLN A 617 -14.03 -21.58 17.24
CA GLN A 617 -14.73 -22.56 16.40
C GLN A 617 -13.94 -22.97 15.16
N ILE A 618 -12.74 -22.39 14.95
CA ILE A 618 -11.94 -22.57 13.75
C ILE A 618 -10.63 -23.28 14.11
N ARG A 619 -10.29 -24.31 13.34
CA ARG A 619 -8.97 -24.95 13.34
C ARG A 619 -8.45 -25.04 11.91
N MET A 620 -7.29 -24.47 11.64
CA MET A 620 -6.62 -24.61 10.36
C MET A 620 -6.17 -26.06 10.17
N ARG A 621 -6.45 -26.65 9.01
CA ARG A 621 -6.06 -28.03 8.69
C ARG A 621 -5.04 -28.08 7.55
N TYR A 622 -5.29 -27.29 6.49
CA TYR A 622 -4.40 -27.27 5.34
C TYR A 622 -4.25 -25.85 4.79
N VAL A 623 -3.02 -25.53 4.38
CA VAL A 623 -2.69 -24.38 3.53
C VAL A 623 -2.50 -24.91 2.12
N VAL A 624 -3.19 -24.32 1.15
CA VAL A 624 -3.15 -24.71 -0.25
C VAL A 624 -2.60 -23.56 -1.07
N GLN A 625 -1.36 -23.71 -1.56
CA GLN A 625 -0.77 -22.78 -2.51
C GLN A 625 -1.20 -23.15 -3.92
N VAL A 626 -1.67 -22.17 -4.69
CA VAL A 626 -2.23 -22.37 -6.01
C VAL A 626 -1.69 -21.34 -7.01
N ASP A 627 -1.69 -21.70 -8.30
CA ASP A 627 -1.44 -20.79 -9.41
C ASP A 627 -2.69 -20.67 -10.29
N PHE A 628 -3.09 -19.45 -10.54
CA PHE A 628 -4.21 -19.08 -11.41
C PHE A 628 -3.74 -18.97 -12.87
N LYS A 629 -4.48 -19.57 -13.77
CA LYS A 629 -4.29 -19.43 -15.22
C LYS A 629 -5.50 -18.72 -15.80
N PHE A 630 -5.32 -17.49 -16.24
CA PHE A 630 -6.38 -16.68 -16.82
C PHE A 630 -6.54 -16.98 -18.30
N GLU A 631 -7.80 -17.08 -18.77
CA GLU A 631 -8.10 -17.27 -20.18
C GLU A 631 -7.90 -15.97 -20.94
N GLY A 632 -7.12 -16.00 -22.03
CA GLY A 632 -6.88 -14.85 -22.92
C GLY A 632 -5.64 -14.00 -22.63
N HIS A 633 -4.73 -14.50 -21.82
CA HIS A 633 -3.41 -13.88 -21.60
C HIS A 633 -2.29 -14.86 -21.83
#